data_2251017ace166e9971c64b782f144f8a
#
_entry.id   2251017ace166e9971c64b782f144f8a
#
_cell.length_a   1.000
_cell.length_b   1.000
_cell.length_c   1.000
_cell.angle_alpha   90.00
_cell.angle_beta   90.00
_cell.angle_gamma   90.00
#
_symmetry.space_group_name_H-M   'P 1'
#
loop_
_entity.id
_entity.type
_entity.pdbx_description
1 polymer ?
#
loop_
_entity_poly.entity_id
_entity_poly.type
_entity_poly.pdbx_seq_one_letter_code
_entity_poly.pdbx_strand_id
1 'polypeptide(L)'
;MSLQTVFTKVLIWFDNSNVKIADNVSEAIDWMRVIPFILMHLVCLLVFVVGWSPVALWVALASYLLRMFAITAFYHRYFSHKAFKTGRIAQFLFGVLGSTATQRGPIWWASHHRRHHVHSDKDKDIHSPRHGFLWSHMGWFLCLKNFTTQEHCV
;
A
#
# COMPACT_ATOMS: atom_id res chain seq x y z
N MET A 1 -2.94 18.00 -26.49
CA MET A 1 -2.47 17.78 -25.09
C MET A 1 -0.95 17.71 -25.17
N SER A 2 -0.21 18.58 -24.48
CA SER A 2 1.27 18.60 -24.61
C SER A 2 1.88 17.37 -23.91
N LEU A 3 3.07 16.92 -24.40
CA LEU A 3 3.84 15.85 -23.78
C LEU A 3 4.11 16.12 -22.28
N GLN A 4 4.35 17.39 -21.93
CA GLN A 4 4.50 17.82 -20.53
C GLN A 4 3.26 17.53 -19.68
N THR A 5 2.06 17.76 -20.23
CA THR A 5 0.80 17.49 -19.52
C THR A 5 0.61 15.98 -19.26
N VAL A 6 1.00 15.14 -20.21
CA VAL A 6 0.94 13.67 -20.05
C VAL A 6 1.94 13.21 -19.00
N PHE A 7 3.18 13.70 -19.09
CA PHE A 7 4.25 13.35 -18.16
C PHE A 7 3.91 13.77 -16.73
N THR A 8 3.38 14.98 -16.53
CA THR A 8 2.92 15.46 -15.21
C THR A 8 1.80 14.59 -14.65
N LYS A 9 0.82 14.16 -15.48
CA LYS A 9 -0.25 13.26 -15.04
C LYS A 9 0.28 11.89 -14.65
N VAL A 10 1.26 11.36 -15.38
CA VAL A 10 1.92 10.08 -15.05
C VAL A 10 2.70 10.21 -13.74
N LEU A 11 3.45 11.29 -13.52
CA LEU A 11 4.17 11.52 -12.26
C LEU A 11 3.21 11.63 -11.06
N ILE A 12 2.12 12.38 -11.19
CA ILE A 12 1.09 12.51 -10.14
C ILE A 12 0.45 11.16 -9.82
N TRP A 13 0.38 10.24 -10.76
CA TRP A 13 -0.14 8.90 -10.52
C TRP A 13 0.73 8.09 -9.55
N PHE A 14 2.05 8.32 -9.56
CA PHE A 14 3.03 7.68 -8.65
C PHE A 14 3.32 8.51 -7.39
N ASP A 15 3.07 9.82 -7.43
CA ASP A 15 3.35 10.74 -6.32
C ASP A 15 2.08 10.95 -5.47
N ASN A 16 2.08 10.36 -4.29
CA ASN A 16 1.00 10.48 -3.31
C ASN A 16 1.24 11.61 -2.27
N SER A 17 2.30 12.42 -2.42
CA SER A 17 2.60 13.54 -1.53
C SER A 17 1.93 14.85 -1.95
N ASN A 18 1.68 15.04 -3.25
CA ASN A 18 1.22 16.31 -3.84
C ASN A 18 -0.27 16.37 -4.21
N VAL A 19 -1.03 15.32 -3.96
CA VAL A 19 -2.47 15.36 -4.24
C VAL A 19 -3.16 16.14 -3.13
N LYS A 20 -3.38 17.43 -3.34
CA LYS A 20 -4.32 18.21 -2.54
C LYS A 20 -5.71 17.61 -2.71
N ILE A 21 -6.07 16.73 -1.82
CA ILE A 21 -7.44 16.25 -1.74
C ILE A 21 -8.23 17.37 -1.10
N ALA A 22 -9.16 17.98 -1.83
CA ALA A 22 -10.12 18.91 -1.25
C ALA A 22 -10.85 18.19 -0.10
N ASP A 23 -11.16 18.89 0.97
CA ASP A 23 -11.80 18.33 2.17
C ASP A 23 -13.13 17.59 1.90
N ASN A 24 -13.65 17.72 0.68
CA ASN A 24 -14.89 17.10 0.19
C ASN A 24 -14.67 15.90 -0.74
N VAL A 25 -13.46 15.30 -0.78
CA VAL A 25 -13.27 14.11 -1.64
C VAL A 25 -14.05 12.94 -1.07
N SER A 26 -14.97 12.49 -1.90
CA SER A 26 -15.85 11.36 -1.60
C SER A 26 -15.05 10.06 -1.38
N GLU A 27 -15.66 9.12 -0.67
CA GLU A 27 -15.19 7.74 -0.55
C GLU A 27 -15.35 6.96 -1.88
N ALA A 28 -15.37 7.68 -3.00
CA ALA A 28 -15.46 7.11 -4.33
C ALA A 28 -14.22 6.25 -4.63
N ILE A 29 -14.44 5.14 -5.30
CA ILE A 29 -13.38 4.22 -5.72
C ILE A 29 -12.51 4.90 -6.77
N ASP A 30 -11.20 4.82 -6.59
CA ASP A 30 -10.20 5.27 -7.57
C ASP A 30 -9.98 4.18 -8.64
N TRP A 31 -10.87 4.13 -9.61
CA TRP A 31 -10.82 3.10 -10.66
C TRP A 31 -9.50 3.04 -11.40
N MET A 32 -8.85 4.18 -11.64
CA MET A 32 -7.54 4.20 -12.34
C MET A 32 -6.46 3.41 -11.59
N ARG A 33 -6.51 3.42 -10.25
CA ARG A 33 -5.53 2.71 -9.40
C ARG A 33 -6.01 1.33 -8.98
N VAL A 34 -7.32 1.11 -9.00
CA VAL A 34 -7.94 -0.18 -8.68
C VAL A 34 -7.80 -1.18 -9.83
N ILE A 35 -7.84 -0.73 -11.08
CA ILE A 35 -7.70 -1.61 -12.25
C ILE A 35 -6.42 -2.46 -12.19
N PRO A 36 -5.20 -1.91 -11.97
CA PRO A 36 -4.00 -2.73 -11.83
C PRO A 36 -4.08 -3.74 -10.68
N PHE A 37 -4.72 -3.37 -9.57
CA PHE A 37 -4.94 -4.26 -8.44
C PHE A 37 -5.83 -5.45 -8.81
N ILE A 38 -6.94 -5.20 -9.51
CA ILE A 38 -7.83 -6.26 -10.02
C ILE A 38 -7.09 -7.15 -11.02
N LEU A 39 -6.38 -6.55 -11.99
CA LEU A 39 -5.63 -7.30 -13.01
C LEU A 39 -4.59 -8.22 -12.37
N MET A 40 -3.89 -7.78 -11.35
CA MET A 40 -2.94 -8.62 -10.60
C MET A 40 -3.63 -9.86 -10.00
N HIS A 41 -4.84 -9.71 -9.45
CA HIS A 41 -5.59 -10.84 -8.92
C HIS A 41 -6.09 -11.78 -10.03
N LEU A 42 -6.55 -11.21 -11.14
CA LEU A 42 -6.99 -12.04 -12.30
C LEU A 42 -5.84 -12.84 -12.89
N VAL A 43 -4.62 -12.28 -12.96
CA VAL A 43 -3.42 -13.00 -13.41
C VAL A 43 -3.12 -14.21 -12.53
N CYS A 44 -3.41 -14.16 -11.24
CA CYS A 44 -3.24 -15.33 -10.37
C CYS A 44 -4.11 -16.52 -10.79
N LEU A 45 -5.26 -16.28 -11.45
CA LEU A 45 -6.13 -17.34 -11.95
C LEU A 45 -5.50 -18.14 -13.10
N LEU A 46 -4.45 -17.62 -13.75
CA LEU A 46 -3.73 -18.34 -14.80
C LEU A 46 -3.09 -19.63 -14.29
N VAL A 47 -2.91 -19.79 -12.98
CA VAL A 47 -2.45 -21.05 -12.39
C VAL A 47 -3.31 -22.26 -12.80
N PHE A 48 -4.61 -22.05 -13.00
CA PHE A 48 -5.52 -23.10 -13.45
C PHE A 48 -5.30 -23.51 -14.92
N VAL A 49 -4.63 -22.67 -15.71
CA VAL A 49 -4.31 -22.93 -17.12
C VAL A 49 -2.89 -23.44 -17.30
N VAL A 50 -1.93 -22.77 -16.66
CA VAL A 50 -0.50 -23.13 -16.80
C VAL A 50 -0.08 -24.30 -15.91
N GLY A 51 -0.92 -24.67 -14.94
CA GLY A 51 -0.62 -25.71 -13.96
C GLY A 51 0.37 -25.24 -12.88
N TRP A 52 0.86 -26.20 -12.12
CA TRP A 52 1.76 -25.94 -10.99
C TRP A 52 2.96 -26.91 -10.99
N SER A 53 4.01 -26.50 -10.29
CA SER A 53 5.16 -27.35 -10.04
C SER A 53 5.63 -27.21 -8.60
N PRO A 54 6.32 -28.20 -8.02
CA PRO A 54 6.91 -28.10 -6.68
C PRO A 54 7.84 -26.89 -6.54
N VAL A 55 8.64 -26.59 -7.55
CA VAL A 55 9.55 -25.43 -7.57
C VAL A 55 8.74 -24.14 -7.49
N ALA A 56 7.67 -23.99 -8.30
CA ALA A 56 6.83 -22.81 -8.26
C ALA A 56 6.17 -22.61 -6.90
N LEU A 57 5.74 -23.68 -6.25
CA LEU A 57 5.17 -23.61 -4.88
C LEU A 57 6.21 -23.15 -3.84
N TRP A 58 7.43 -23.69 -3.91
CA TRP A 58 8.50 -23.24 -2.98
C TRP A 58 8.89 -21.79 -3.21
N VAL A 59 8.96 -21.34 -4.45
CA VAL A 59 9.25 -19.94 -4.80
C VAL A 59 8.12 -19.02 -4.31
N ALA A 60 6.85 -19.44 -4.48
CA ALA A 60 5.71 -18.69 -3.97
C ALA A 60 5.72 -18.58 -2.45
N LEU A 61 5.96 -19.68 -1.73
CA LEU A 61 6.06 -19.71 -0.28
C LEU A 61 7.22 -18.83 0.22
N ALA A 62 8.42 -18.98 -0.35
CA ALA A 62 9.57 -18.17 0.03
C ALA A 62 9.32 -16.67 -0.22
N SER A 63 8.71 -16.32 -1.35
CA SER A 63 8.33 -14.95 -1.69
C SER A 63 7.29 -14.40 -0.73
N TYR A 64 6.29 -15.19 -0.34
CA TYR A 64 5.30 -14.81 0.67
C TYR A 64 5.95 -14.51 2.02
N LEU A 65 6.77 -15.43 2.53
CA LEU A 65 7.44 -15.27 3.83
C LEU A 65 8.37 -14.05 3.84
N LEU A 66 9.12 -13.84 2.75
CA LEU A 66 10.00 -12.67 2.62
C LEU A 66 9.20 -11.36 2.65
N ARG A 67 8.09 -11.28 1.93
CA ARG A 67 7.23 -10.07 1.91
C ARG A 67 6.53 -9.84 3.24
N MET A 68 6.04 -10.89 3.88
CA MET A 68 5.46 -10.80 5.24
C MET A 68 6.50 -10.29 6.24
N PHE A 69 7.72 -10.83 6.18
CA PHE A 69 8.82 -10.32 7.00
C PHE A 69 9.13 -8.85 6.69
N ALA A 70 9.19 -8.45 5.42
CA ALA A 70 9.48 -7.07 5.03
C ALA A 70 8.40 -6.08 5.53
N ILE A 71 7.12 -6.45 5.46
CA ILE A 71 6.04 -5.61 6.01
C ILE A 71 6.15 -5.53 7.54
N THR A 72 6.33 -6.65 8.23
CA THR A 72 6.33 -6.66 9.71
C THR A 72 7.60 -6.06 10.31
N ALA A 73 8.78 -6.39 9.78
CA ALA A 73 10.05 -5.91 10.32
C ALA A 73 10.38 -4.49 9.83
N PHE A 74 10.13 -4.19 8.55
CA PHE A 74 10.58 -2.94 7.97
C PHE A 74 9.47 -1.89 7.95
N TYR A 75 8.33 -2.12 7.30
CA TYR A 75 7.27 -1.14 7.23
C TYR A 75 6.68 -0.86 8.62
N HIS A 76 6.34 -1.90 9.36
CA HIS A 76 5.74 -1.79 10.67
C HIS A 76 6.75 -1.34 11.73
N ARG A 77 7.79 -2.15 12.04
CA ARG A 77 8.68 -1.86 13.16
C ARG A 77 9.70 -0.76 12.87
N TYR A 78 10.28 -0.72 11.67
CA TYR A 78 11.29 0.29 11.36
C TYR A 78 10.68 1.62 10.94
N PHE A 79 9.90 1.66 9.85
CA PHE A 79 9.36 2.92 9.33
C PHE A 79 8.24 3.51 10.19
N SER A 80 7.33 2.69 10.74
CA SER A 80 6.20 3.21 11.52
C SER A 80 6.56 3.43 12.98
N HIS A 81 7.10 2.45 13.67
CA HIS A 81 7.39 2.53 15.10
C HIS A 81 8.78 3.04 15.44
N LYS A 82 9.69 3.19 14.46
CA LYS A 82 11.08 3.62 14.67
C LYS A 82 11.79 2.79 15.78
N ALA A 83 11.45 1.48 15.85
CA ALA A 83 11.86 0.58 16.93
C ALA A 83 13.39 0.31 16.97
N PHE A 84 14.08 0.54 15.86
CA PHE A 84 15.54 0.41 15.77
C PHE A 84 16.10 1.39 14.75
N LYS A 85 17.42 1.62 14.78
CA LYS A 85 18.14 2.51 13.86
C LYS A 85 19.01 1.69 12.91
N THR A 86 19.20 2.20 11.70
CA THR A 86 20.07 1.58 10.69
C THR A 86 20.69 2.64 9.77
N GLY A 87 21.67 2.21 8.96
CA GLY A 87 22.30 3.07 7.96
C GLY A 87 21.41 3.32 6.73
N ARG A 88 21.76 4.33 5.93
CA ARG A 88 20.99 4.75 4.75
C ARG A 88 20.79 3.64 3.71
N ILE A 89 21.82 2.82 3.49
CA ILE A 89 21.75 1.70 2.53
C ILE A 89 20.71 0.67 2.98
N ALA A 90 20.77 0.26 4.26
CA ALA A 90 19.78 -0.68 4.80
C ALA A 90 18.36 -0.09 4.79
N GLN A 91 18.21 1.20 5.11
CA GLN A 91 16.94 1.91 5.00
C GLN A 91 16.36 1.83 3.58
N PHE A 92 17.18 2.07 2.57
CA PHE A 92 16.78 1.96 1.16
C PHE A 92 16.34 0.54 0.82
N LEU A 93 17.15 -0.47 1.18
CA LEU A 93 16.83 -1.88 0.94
C LEU A 93 15.52 -2.29 1.64
N PHE A 94 15.28 -1.82 2.86
CA PHE A 94 14.03 -2.08 3.57
C PHE A 94 12.82 -1.47 2.87
N GLY A 95 12.97 -0.26 2.34
CA GLY A 95 11.94 0.37 1.54
C GLY A 95 11.63 -0.40 0.25
N VAL A 96 12.68 -0.83 -0.47
CA VAL A 96 12.53 -1.62 -1.70
C VAL A 96 11.87 -2.96 -1.42
N LEU A 97 12.35 -3.71 -0.42
CA LEU A 97 11.78 -5.02 -0.07
C LEU A 97 10.32 -4.91 0.35
N GLY A 98 9.97 -3.93 1.20
CA GLY A 98 8.58 -3.70 1.59
C GLY A 98 7.68 -3.33 0.41
N SER A 99 8.20 -2.53 -0.55
CA SER A 99 7.46 -2.17 -1.76
C SER A 99 7.11 -3.38 -2.65
N THR A 100 7.88 -4.47 -2.58
CA THR A 100 7.56 -5.71 -3.31
C THR A 100 6.25 -6.36 -2.85
N ALA A 101 5.76 -6.01 -1.67
CA ALA A 101 4.46 -6.48 -1.16
C ALA A 101 3.25 -5.73 -1.76
N THR A 102 3.49 -4.78 -2.66
CA THR A 102 2.46 -3.98 -3.36
C THR A 102 1.53 -3.18 -2.41
N GLN A 103 2.02 -2.86 -1.21
CA GLN A 103 1.29 -2.09 -0.19
C GLN A 103 1.68 -0.61 -0.17
N ARG A 104 2.01 -0.03 -1.35
CA ARG A 104 2.49 1.35 -1.54
C ARG A 104 3.87 1.61 -0.91
N GLY A 105 4.25 2.89 -0.81
CA GLY A 105 5.54 3.29 -0.28
C GLY A 105 5.60 3.28 1.26
N PRO A 106 6.81 3.22 1.84
CA PRO A 106 6.99 3.10 3.28
C PRO A 106 6.45 4.32 4.07
N ILE A 107 6.51 5.52 3.51
CA ILE A 107 6.02 6.73 4.19
C ILE A 107 4.50 6.75 4.23
N TRP A 108 3.84 6.45 3.11
CA TRP A 108 2.39 6.32 3.07
C TRP A 108 1.90 5.27 4.06
N TRP A 109 2.52 4.09 4.04
CA TRP A 109 2.16 2.98 4.92
C TRP A 109 2.33 3.36 6.40
N ALA A 110 3.48 3.96 6.75
CA ALA A 110 3.77 4.38 8.11
C ALA A 110 2.79 5.45 8.61
N SER A 111 2.42 6.42 7.78
CA SER A 111 1.49 7.48 8.16
C SER A 111 0.09 6.93 8.47
N HIS A 112 -0.43 6.05 7.63
CA HIS A 112 -1.73 5.42 7.83
C HIS A 112 -1.72 4.49 9.04
N HIS A 113 -0.64 3.73 9.24
CA HIS A 113 -0.48 2.86 10.40
C HIS A 113 -0.43 3.62 11.74
N ARG A 114 0.30 4.73 11.79
CA ARG A 114 0.32 5.59 12.99
C ARG A 114 -1.05 6.21 13.26
N ARG A 115 -1.75 6.66 12.20
CA ARG A 115 -3.12 7.16 12.34
C ARG A 115 -4.05 6.10 12.91
N HIS A 116 -3.93 4.85 12.45
CA HIS A 116 -4.68 3.73 13.02
C HIS A 116 -4.40 3.59 14.52
N HIS A 117 -3.14 3.59 14.95
CA HIS A 117 -2.82 3.50 16.39
C HIS A 117 -3.43 4.62 17.23
N VAL A 118 -3.46 5.85 16.71
CA VAL A 118 -4.07 7.00 17.42
C VAL A 118 -5.60 6.84 17.55
N HIS A 119 -6.23 6.24 16.57
CA HIS A 119 -7.69 6.15 16.46
C HIS A 119 -8.24 4.73 16.52
N SER A 120 -7.43 3.75 16.92
CA SER A 120 -7.81 2.33 16.91
C SER A 120 -9.20 2.10 17.46
N ASP A 121 -10.04 1.44 16.67
CA ASP A 121 -11.45 1.08 16.95
C ASP A 121 -12.40 2.26 17.25
N LYS A 122 -11.99 3.50 16.93
CA LYS A 122 -12.83 4.69 16.98
C LYS A 122 -13.38 5.01 15.59
N ASP A 123 -14.38 5.90 15.53
CA ASP A 123 -15.00 6.32 14.26
C ASP A 123 -14.03 6.97 13.25
N LYS A 124 -12.92 7.54 13.75
CA LYS A 124 -11.85 8.13 12.92
C LYS A 124 -10.83 7.11 12.39
N ASP A 125 -10.90 5.86 12.82
CA ASP A 125 -10.05 4.81 12.30
C ASP A 125 -10.52 4.40 10.92
N ILE A 126 -9.70 4.69 9.90
CA ILE A 126 -10.06 4.55 8.49
C ILE A 126 -10.30 3.11 8.04
N HIS A 127 -9.78 2.13 8.77
CA HIS A 127 -9.93 0.70 8.44
C HIS A 127 -10.42 -0.14 9.63
N SER A 128 -11.12 0.48 10.58
CA SER A 128 -11.72 -0.25 11.68
C SER A 128 -12.70 -1.32 11.18
N PRO A 129 -12.71 -2.52 11.78
CA PRO A 129 -13.71 -3.55 11.50
C PRO A 129 -15.17 -3.07 11.71
N ARG A 130 -15.37 -2.04 12.51
CA ARG A 130 -16.68 -1.40 12.74
C ARG A 130 -17.32 -0.84 11.47
N HIS A 131 -16.52 -0.49 10.46
CA HIS A 131 -16.99 -0.03 9.15
C HIS A 131 -17.40 -1.18 8.20
N GLY A 132 -17.33 -2.42 8.68
CA GLY A 132 -17.64 -3.63 7.93
C GLY A 132 -16.42 -4.29 7.29
N PHE A 133 -16.54 -5.60 7.07
CA PHE A 133 -15.42 -6.45 6.62
C PHE A 133 -14.82 -5.98 5.28
N LEU A 134 -15.64 -5.75 4.26
CA LEU A 134 -15.14 -5.37 2.94
C LEU A 134 -14.40 -4.02 2.96
N TRP A 135 -14.93 -3.06 3.72
CA TRP A 135 -14.28 -1.76 3.88
C TRP A 135 -12.95 -1.89 4.61
N SER A 136 -12.94 -2.50 5.78
CA SER A 136 -11.73 -2.63 6.61
C SER A 136 -10.65 -3.47 5.96
N HIS A 137 -11.04 -4.45 5.13
CA HIS A 137 -10.09 -5.32 4.43
C HIS A 137 -9.52 -4.67 3.16
N MET A 138 -10.35 -4.09 2.31
CA MET A 138 -9.93 -3.57 0.99
C MET A 138 -10.43 -2.16 0.67
N GLY A 139 -11.67 -1.83 1.00
CA GLY A 139 -12.31 -0.60 0.52
C GLY A 139 -11.55 0.67 0.91
N TRP A 140 -11.02 0.72 2.11
CA TRP A 140 -10.36 1.89 2.65
C TRP A 140 -9.14 2.37 1.81
N PHE A 141 -8.34 1.47 1.26
CA PHE A 141 -7.17 1.85 0.47
C PHE A 141 -7.46 1.96 -1.04
N LEU A 142 -8.64 1.55 -1.49
CA LEU A 142 -9.07 1.65 -2.88
C LEU A 142 -9.80 2.97 -3.18
N CYS A 143 -10.09 3.79 -2.17
CA CYS A 143 -10.79 5.06 -2.35
C CYS A 143 -9.83 6.24 -2.52
N LEU A 144 -10.31 7.28 -3.19
CA LEU A 144 -9.56 8.53 -3.43
C LEU A 144 -9.14 9.20 -2.12
N LYS A 145 -10.00 9.21 -1.11
CA LYS A 145 -9.80 9.88 0.18
C LYS A 145 -8.53 9.42 0.91
N ASN A 146 -8.20 8.13 0.82
CA ASN A 146 -7.06 7.54 1.52
C ASN A 146 -5.82 7.36 0.62
N PHE A 147 -5.83 8.00 -0.56
CA PHE A 147 -4.70 7.90 -1.48
C PHE A 147 -3.46 8.65 -0.98
N THR A 148 -3.64 9.82 -0.39
CA THR A 148 -2.54 10.67 0.05
C THR A 148 -1.90 10.19 1.34
N THR A 149 -0.63 10.53 1.51
CA THR A 149 0.08 10.38 2.79
C THR A 149 -0.53 11.30 3.85
N GLN A 150 -0.72 10.81 5.05
CA GLN A 150 -1.20 11.60 6.19
C GLN A 150 -0.01 12.33 6.82
N GLU A 151 0.34 13.51 6.31
CA GLU A 151 1.56 14.25 6.67
C GLU A 151 1.70 14.52 8.18
N HIS A 152 0.60 14.78 8.88
CA HIS A 152 0.60 14.99 10.32
C HIS A 152 0.91 13.72 11.15
N CYS A 153 1.00 12.56 10.50
CA CYS A 153 1.34 11.28 11.13
C CYS A 153 2.71 10.73 10.68
N VAL A 154 3.52 11.50 9.95
CA VAL A 154 4.84 11.05 9.46
C VAL A 154 5.97 11.18 10.49
#